data_e3dc95c34a4a04b7c0887ef6c38e36f9
#
_entry.id   e3dc95c34a4a04b7c0887ef6c38e36f9
#
_cell.length_a   1.000
_cell.length_b   1.000
_cell.length_c   1.000
_cell.angle_alpha   90.00
_cell.angle_beta   90.00
_cell.angle_gamma   90.00
#
_symmetry.space_group_name_H-M   'P 1'
#
loop_
_entity.id
_entity.type
_entity.pdbx_description
1 polymer ?
#
loop_
_entity_poly.entity_id
_entity_poly.type
_entity_poly.pdbx_seq_one_letter_code
_entity_poly.pdbx_strand_id
1 'polypeptide(L)'
;MTAERVDVSTAQEMWRAGDTVIDVRSPSEYAQGHIAGALNVPLDTLPLGARKLPDRPILTTCGMGGRAGRAAELLDLAGRTAFYIAGGTKAWAAAGLPVVVGPEPDGSRDKHLWFRRHRSHQA
;
A
#
# COMPACT_ATOMS: atom_id res chain seq x y z
N MET A 1 15.06 17.00 -0.94
CA MET A 1 13.70 17.09 -0.42
C MET A 1 13.34 15.83 0.35
N THR A 2 12.62 16.00 1.43
CA THR A 2 12.12 14.85 2.19
C THR A 2 10.73 14.49 1.69
N ALA A 3 10.44 13.20 1.68
CA ALA A 3 9.12 12.71 1.30
C ALA A 3 8.07 13.20 2.30
N GLU A 4 6.86 13.39 1.83
CA GLU A 4 5.79 13.98 2.61
C GLU A 4 4.91 12.92 3.26
N ARG A 5 4.60 13.12 4.53
CA ARG A 5 3.65 12.28 5.26
C ARG A 5 2.24 12.79 4.98
N VAL A 6 1.32 11.87 4.69
CA VAL A 6 -0.08 12.21 4.48
C VAL A 6 -0.95 11.45 5.47
N ASP A 7 -2.08 12.02 5.83
CA ASP A 7 -3.03 11.34 6.71
C ASP A 7 -3.85 10.31 5.92
N VAL A 8 -4.61 9.49 6.65
CA VAL A 8 -5.42 8.43 6.03
C VAL A 8 -6.44 8.99 5.05
N SER A 9 -7.00 10.15 5.33
CA SER A 9 -7.99 10.78 4.45
C SER A 9 -7.37 11.14 3.10
N THR A 10 -6.21 11.75 3.11
CA THR A 10 -5.47 12.09 1.88
C THR A 10 -5.02 10.83 1.16
N ALA A 11 -4.56 9.82 1.91
CA ALA A 11 -4.15 8.54 1.34
C ALA A 11 -5.32 7.87 0.62
N GLN A 12 -6.52 7.93 1.19
CA GLN A 12 -7.71 7.38 0.56
C GLN A 12 -8.03 8.08 -0.76
N GLU A 13 -7.89 9.40 -0.80
CA GLU A 13 -8.10 10.16 -2.03
C GLU A 13 -7.10 9.75 -3.13
N MET A 14 -5.83 9.59 -2.77
CA MET A 14 -4.81 9.13 -3.69
C MET A 14 -5.13 7.73 -4.20
N TRP A 15 -5.52 6.84 -3.31
CA TRP A 15 -5.89 5.47 -3.64
C TRP A 15 -7.08 5.43 -4.60
N ARG A 16 -8.10 6.25 -4.36
CA ARG A 16 -9.27 6.35 -5.24
C ARG A 16 -8.92 6.92 -6.61
N ALA A 17 -7.96 7.83 -6.64
CA ALA A 17 -7.49 8.44 -7.88
C ALA A 17 -6.66 7.48 -8.74
N GLY A 18 -6.32 6.31 -8.20
CA GLY A 18 -5.52 5.32 -8.92
C GLY A 18 -4.02 5.50 -8.78
N ASP A 19 -3.56 6.29 -7.80
CA ASP A 19 -2.14 6.40 -7.53
C ASP A 19 -1.60 5.06 -7.04
N THR A 20 -0.33 4.81 -7.32
CA THR A 20 0.28 3.54 -6.98
C THR A 20 0.53 3.45 -5.47
N VAL A 21 0.00 2.40 -4.84
CA VAL A 21 0.24 2.13 -3.42
C VAL A 21 1.19 0.95 -3.31
N ILE A 22 2.27 1.11 -2.56
CA ILE A 22 3.19 0.00 -2.30
C ILE A 22 3.29 -0.26 -0.80
N ASP A 23 3.25 -1.53 -0.45
CA ASP A 23 3.46 -2.01 0.92
C ASP A 23 4.89 -2.47 1.01
N VAL A 24 5.67 -1.85 1.89
CA VAL A 24 7.11 -2.07 1.96
C VAL A 24 7.51 -3.05 3.06
N ARG A 25 6.53 -3.77 3.61
CA ARG A 25 6.78 -4.82 4.58
C ARG A 25 7.27 -6.09 3.89
N SER A 26 7.58 -7.11 4.69
CA SER A 26 7.93 -8.42 4.14
C SER A 26 6.72 -9.06 3.44
N PRO A 27 6.95 -10.02 2.53
CA PRO A 27 5.84 -10.72 1.88
C PRO A 27 4.89 -11.40 2.87
N SER A 28 5.41 -11.95 3.97
CA SER A 28 4.56 -12.62 4.96
C SER A 28 3.67 -11.64 5.71
N GLU A 29 4.19 -10.47 6.07
CA GLU A 29 3.39 -9.41 6.70
C GLU A 29 2.30 -8.93 5.73
N TYR A 30 2.69 -8.70 4.49
CA TYR A 30 1.78 -8.26 3.43
C TYR A 30 0.63 -9.25 3.26
N ALA A 31 0.94 -10.54 3.19
CA ALA A 31 -0.08 -11.57 3.00
C ALA A 31 -1.07 -11.67 4.16
N GLN A 32 -0.68 -11.26 5.36
CA GLN A 32 -1.56 -11.29 6.53
C GLN A 32 -2.63 -10.20 6.47
N GLY A 33 -2.43 -9.18 5.68
CA GLY A 33 -3.40 -8.11 5.50
C GLY A 33 -2.73 -6.87 4.95
N HIS A 34 -3.26 -6.34 3.84
CA HIS A 34 -2.70 -5.16 3.20
C HIS A 34 -3.81 -4.33 2.57
N ILE A 35 -3.49 -3.08 2.26
CA ILE A 35 -4.43 -2.18 1.59
C ILE A 35 -4.82 -2.79 0.24
N ALA A 36 -6.11 -2.84 -0.05
CA ALA A 36 -6.61 -3.40 -1.31
C ALA A 36 -5.93 -2.70 -2.51
N GLY A 37 -5.35 -3.49 -3.39
CA GLY A 37 -4.65 -2.99 -4.57
C GLY A 37 -3.20 -2.61 -4.36
N ALA A 38 -2.71 -2.59 -3.12
CA ALA A 38 -1.30 -2.28 -2.86
C ALA A 38 -0.38 -3.39 -3.36
N LEU A 39 0.72 -2.99 -3.97
CA LEU A 39 1.75 -3.94 -4.42
C LEU A 39 2.76 -4.15 -3.30
N ASN A 40 3.27 -5.36 -3.16
CA ASN A 40 4.31 -5.63 -2.18
C ASN A 40 5.69 -5.35 -2.78
N VAL A 41 6.33 -4.31 -2.32
CA VAL A 41 7.69 -3.94 -2.73
C VAL A 41 8.51 -3.74 -1.46
N PRO A 42 9.13 -4.80 -0.94
CA PRO A 42 9.85 -4.72 0.33
C PRO A 42 10.90 -3.61 0.35
N LEU A 43 11.05 -2.98 1.51
CA LEU A 43 11.93 -1.83 1.69
C LEU A 43 13.35 -2.09 1.20
N ASP A 44 13.89 -3.28 1.46
CA ASP A 44 15.26 -3.63 1.10
C ASP A 44 15.48 -3.78 -0.41
N THR A 45 14.41 -3.78 -1.21
CA THR A 45 14.52 -3.82 -2.68
C THR A 45 14.52 -2.43 -3.31
N LEU A 46 14.24 -1.39 -2.53
CA LEU A 46 14.13 -0.04 -3.06
C LEU A 46 15.50 0.64 -3.20
N PRO A 47 15.65 1.57 -4.17
CA PRO A 47 14.58 2.02 -5.08
C PRO A 47 14.38 1.15 -6.33
N LEU A 48 15.28 0.20 -6.60
CA LEU A 48 15.24 -0.60 -7.83
C LEU A 48 13.94 -1.38 -8.01
N GLY A 49 13.39 -1.89 -6.90
CA GLY A 49 12.14 -2.66 -6.94
C GLY A 49 10.94 -1.87 -7.45
N ALA A 50 11.04 -0.55 -7.46
CA ALA A 50 9.95 0.32 -7.90
C ALA A 50 10.15 0.90 -9.30
N ARG A 51 11.25 0.58 -9.97
CA ARG A 51 11.59 1.26 -11.23
C ARG A 51 10.60 1.04 -12.37
N LYS A 52 9.86 -0.06 -12.33
CA LYS A 52 8.85 -0.37 -13.36
C LYS A 52 7.47 0.16 -13.04
N LEU A 53 7.29 0.78 -11.89
CA LEU A 53 6.01 1.35 -11.52
C LEU A 53 5.69 2.56 -12.40
N PRO A 54 4.40 2.81 -12.66
CA PRO A 54 4.00 3.95 -13.49
C PRO A 54 4.57 5.27 -12.98
N ASP A 55 4.74 6.23 -13.88
CA ASP A 55 5.18 7.58 -13.54
C ASP A 55 4.01 8.37 -12.96
N ARG A 56 3.62 7.99 -11.76
CA ARG A 56 2.52 8.58 -10.98
C ARG A 56 3.00 8.71 -9.54
N PRO A 57 2.34 9.51 -8.73
CA PRO A 57 2.65 9.55 -7.30
C PRO A 57 2.60 8.15 -6.69
N ILE A 58 3.55 7.87 -5.82
CA ILE A 58 3.64 6.59 -5.10
C ILE A 58 3.32 6.86 -3.64
N LEU A 59 2.38 6.07 -3.11
CA LEU A 59 2.01 6.10 -1.71
C LEU A 59 2.59 4.86 -1.05
N THR A 60 3.47 5.03 -0.08
CA THR A 60 4.07 3.90 0.62
C THR A 60 3.34 3.65 1.94
N THR A 61 3.27 2.37 2.33
CA THR A 61 2.70 1.97 3.61
C THR A 61 3.54 0.86 4.23
N CYS A 62 3.50 0.79 5.55
CA CYS A 62 4.05 -0.33 6.32
C CYS A 62 3.10 -0.58 7.49
N GLY A 63 3.55 -1.28 8.54
CA GLY A 63 2.69 -1.56 9.68
C GLY A 63 2.21 -0.31 10.38
N MET A 64 3.13 0.53 10.82
CA MET A 64 2.84 1.71 11.64
C MET A 64 3.45 3.02 11.12
N GLY A 65 4.13 3.00 9.98
CA GLY A 65 4.62 4.21 9.33
C GLY A 65 6.13 4.41 9.27
N GLY A 66 6.92 3.78 10.12
CA GLY A 66 8.37 4.00 10.16
C GLY A 66 9.12 3.56 8.90
N ARG A 67 8.89 2.35 8.45
CA ARG A 67 9.50 1.82 7.24
C ARG A 67 8.99 2.53 5.99
N ALA A 68 7.73 2.93 5.98
CA ALA A 68 7.13 3.62 4.85
C ALA A 68 7.77 5.00 4.62
N GLY A 69 8.07 5.72 5.69
CA GLY A 69 8.76 7.00 5.59
C GLY A 69 10.14 6.84 4.96
N ARG A 70 10.89 5.83 5.40
CA ARG A 70 12.20 5.54 4.81
C ARG A 70 12.08 5.17 3.33
N ALA A 71 11.08 4.36 2.99
CA ALA A 71 10.84 3.97 1.60
C ALA A 71 10.53 5.19 0.73
N ALA A 72 9.67 6.09 1.22
CA ALA A 72 9.32 7.28 0.48
C ALA A 72 10.54 8.19 0.26
N GLU A 73 11.45 8.30 1.24
CA GLU A 73 12.69 9.05 1.08
C GLU A 73 13.58 8.45 0.00
N LEU A 74 13.72 7.12 -0.01
CA LEU A 74 14.53 6.45 -1.05
C LEU A 74 13.97 6.70 -2.45
N LEU A 75 12.65 6.69 -2.58
CA LEU A 75 11.99 6.96 -3.85
C LEU A 75 12.15 8.41 -4.27
N ASP A 76 12.02 9.34 -3.31
CA ASP A 76 12.22 10.76 -3.57
C ASP A 76 13.65 11.03 -4.07
N LEU A 77 14.64 10.41 -3.43
CA LEU A 77 16.04 10.54 -3.86
C LEU A 77 16.27 9.97 -5.27
N ALA A 78 15.44 9.01 -5.67
CA ALA A 78 15.51 8.41 -7.01
C ALA A 78 14.68 9.19 -8.05
N GLY A 79 14.16 10.35 -7.69
CA GLY A 79 13.42 11.20 -8.61
C GLY A 79 11.94 10.89 -8.73
N ARG A 80 11.40 10.03 -7.84
CA ARG A 80 9.97 9.70 -7.85
C ARG A 80 9.21 10.60 -6.89
N THR A 81 7.97 10.89 -7.22
CA THR A 81 7.08 11.62 -6.31
C THR A 81 6.48 10.62 -5.34
N ALA A 82 6.86 10.71 -4.07
CA ALA A 82 6.48 9.72 -3.08
C ALA A 82 5.94 10.35 -1.79
N PHE A 83 4.95 9.68 -1.22
CA PHE A 83 4.30 10.05 0.03
C PHE A 83 4.21 8.80 0.91
N TYR A 84 4.02 8.98 2.22
CA TYR A 84 3.81 7.82 3.10
C TYR A 84 2.63 8.07 4.04
N ILE A 85 1.92 7.00 4.36
CA ILE A 85 0.72 7.07 5.18
C ILE A 85 1.09 7.21 6.66
N ALA A 86 0.60 8.26 7.31
CA ALA A 86 0.72 8.41 8.75
C ALA A 86 0.04 7.23 9.45
N GLY A 87 0.78 6.51 10.29
CA GLY A 87 0.25 5.33 10.98
C GLY A 87 0.15 4.07 10.14
N GLY A 88 0.48 4.13 8.85
CA GLY A 88 0.59 2.97 7.98
C GLY A 88 -0.71 2.19 7.77
N THR A 89 -0.56 0.92 7.45
CA THR A 89 -1.69 0.02 7.20
C THR A 89 -2.59 -0.12 8.43
N LYS A 90 -2.02 -0.03 9.63
CA LYS A 90 -2.80 -0.10 10.86
C LYS A 90 -3.80 1.06 10.96
N ALA A 91 -3.36 2.28 10.66
CA ALA A 91 -4.25 3.44 10.66
C ALA A 91 -5.32 3.34 9.57
N TRP A 92 -4.94 2.84 8.39
CA TRP A 92 -5.87 2.60 7.29
C TRP A 92 -6.98 1.64 7.72
N ALA A 93 -6.60 0.51 8.31
CA ALA A 93 -7.56 -0.51 8.76
C ALA A 93 -8.44 0.04 9.90
N ALA A 94 -7.86 0.80 10.82
CA ALA A 94 -8.61 1.40 11.94
C ALA A 94 -9.66 2.40 11.45
N ALA A 95 -9.44 3.02 10.30
CA ALA A 95 -10.39 3.92 9.67
C ALA A 95 -11.51 3.16 8.91
N GLY A 96 -11.49 1.84 8.93
CA GLY A 96 -12.50 1.02 8.26
C GLY A 96 -12.34 0.92 6.74
N LEU A 97 -11.15 1.24 6.24
CA LEU A 97 -10.89 1.23 4.80
C LEU A 97 -10.49 -0.18 4.31
N PRO A 98 -10.64 -0.48 3.02
CA PRO A 98 -10.49 -1.84 2.50
C PRO A 98 -9.10 -2.45 2.71
N VAL A 99 -9.07 -3.59 3.38
CA VAL A 99 -7.89 -4.41 3.61
C VAL A 99 -8.20 -5.81 3.09
N VAL A 100 -7.25 -6.41 2.39
CA VAL A 100 -7.40 -7.76 1.85
C VAL A 100 -6.28 -8.65 2.35
N VAL A 101 -6.52 -9.97 2.32
CA VAL A 101 -5.59 -10.99 2.82
C VAL A 101 -5.11 -11.82 1.65
N GLY A 102 -3.86 -12.26 1.69
CA GLY A 102 -3.27 -13.10 0.67
C GLY A 102 -2.08 -12.43 -0.02
N PRO A 103 -1.37 -13.17 -0.89
CA PRO A 103 -0.16 -12.69 -1.54
C PRO A 103 -0.40 -11.77 -2.75
N GLU A 104 -1.64 -11.60 -3.15
CA GLU A 104 -2.00 -10.80 -4.33
C GLU A 104 -2.54 -9.42 -3.92
N PRO A 105 -2.38 -8.40 -4.77
CA PRO A 105 -2.88 -7.06 -4.45
C PRO A 105 -4.36 -7.00 -4.12
N ASP A 106 -5.17 -7.80 -4.80
CA ASP A 106 -6.62 -7.87 -4.58
C ASP A 106 -7.02 -8.93 -3.55
N GLY A 107 -6.04 -9.53 -2.86
CA GLY A 107 -6.27 -10.54 -1.84
C GLY A 107 -6.08 -11.96 -2.36
N SER A 108 -6.91 -12.91 -1.88
CA SER A 108 -6.77 -14.32 -2.19
C SER A 108 -6.84 -14.61 -3.69
N ARG A 109 -6.00 -15.55 -4.14
CA ARG A 109 -6.09 -16.07 -5.51
C ARG A 109 -7.33 -16.91 -5.73
N ASP A 110 -7.97 -17.35 -4.66
CA ASP A 110 -9.18 -18.14 -4.78
C ASP A 110 -10.35 -17.22 -5.07
N LYS A 111 -10.59 -17.00 -6.35
CA LYS A 111 -11.68 -16.16 -6.82
C LYS A 111 -13.04 -16.63 -6.33
N HIS A 112 -13.18 -17.93 -6.13
CA HIS A 112 -14.42 -18.50 -5.63
C HIS A 112 -14.70 -18.05 -4.20
N LEU A 113 -13.69 -18.11 -3.31
CA LEU A 113 -13.82 -17.62 -1.95
C LEU A 113 -14.03 -16.11 -1.92
N TRP A 114 -13.33 -15.37 -2.78
CA TRP A 114 -13.49 -13.94 -2.90
C TRP A 114 -14.93 -13.59 -3.27
N PHE A 115 -15.49 -14.26 -4.27
CA PHE A 115 -16.89 -14.06 -4.70
C PHE A 115 -17.87 -14.34 -3.60
N ARG A 116 -17.72 -15.44 -2.88
CA ARG A 116 -18.62 -15.79 -1.77
C ARG A 116 -18.61 -14.71 -0.71
N ARG A 117 -17.43 -14.21 -0.36
CA ARG A 117 -17.27 -13.20 0.67
C ARG A 117 -17.89 -11.88 0.27
N HIS A 118 -17.73 -11.47 -0.98
CA HIS A 118 -18.24 -10.18 -1.45
C HIS A 118 -19.72 -10.21 -1.78
N ARG A 119 -20.25 -11.36 -2.14
CA ARG A 119 -21.68 -11.55 -2.34
C ARG A 119 -22.48 -11.25 -1.10
N SER A 120 -22.02 -11.66 0.06
CA SER A 120 -22.75 -11.46 1.30
C SER A 120 -22.94 -9.99 1.63
N HIS A 121 -22.12 -9.11 1.08
CA HIS A 121 -22.21 -7.67 1.30
C HIS A 121 -23.18 -6.98 0.36
N GLN A 122 -23.64 -7.67 -0.65
CA GLN A 122 -24.57 -7.12 -1.64
C GLN A 122 -26.03 -7.48 -1.36
N ALA A 123 -26.22 -8.35 -0.41
CA ALA A 123 -27.58 -8.82 -0.07
C ALA A 123 -28.36 -7.79 0.71
#